data_a2427f8d73b42fa69884260a19757652
#
_entry.id   a2427f8d73b42fa69884260a19757652
#
_cell.length_a   1.000
_cell.length_b   1.000
_cell.length_c   1.000
_cell.angle_alpha   90.00
_cell.angle_beta   90.00
_cell.angle_gamma   90.00
#
_symmetry.space_group_name_H-M   'P 1'
#
loop_
_entity.id
_entity.type
_entity.pdbx_description
1 polymer ?
#
loop_
_entity_poly.entity_id
_entity_poly.type
_entity_poly.pdbx_seq_one_letter_code
_entity_poly.pdbx_strand_id
1 'polypeptide(L)'
;RQMNSEILREAHFYEDVEVDIRTAVDDNDRQAKDIRELIAEGVDLLIVAPNEATPITPVVEEAYNRGIPVIVVDRKILSDKYTAYVGADNYEIGKAVGEYVANVLHGQGDVVEISGLVGSTPAVDRHQGFVKAISAYPGIRLLAVEDGAWLQLKAGEKMDTLLSRFPHIDLVYAQNDRMAAGAYAAAAREGREKDMRFIGIDALSGKDYGVEKVLAGELDATFIYPTGGDRVMQIAMDILNKRDFPRETILGTSVVDRDNALIMKMQTAHIGTLDGKIETLNGKINQYLASYARSEERR
;
A
#
# COMPACT_ATOMS: atom_id res chain seq x y z
N ARG A 1 0.80 3.64 -7.47
CA ARG A 1 1.88 4.12 -8.38
C ARG A 1 3.18 3.36 -8.14
N GLN A 2 3.65 3.19 -6.91
CA GLN A 2 4.91 2.49 -6.63
C GLN A 2 4.87 1.03 -7.09
N MET A 3 3.84 0.26 -6.74
CA MET A 3 3.63 -1.12 -7.21
C MET A 3 3.70 -1.22 -8.75
N ASN A 4 3.02 -0.31 -9.47
CA ASN A 4 3.07 -0.30 -10.94
C ASN A 4 4.50 -0.08 -11.47
N SER A 5 5.26 0.82 -10.83
CA SER A 5 6.66 1.06 -11.21
C SER A 5 7.55 -0.17 -10.94
N GLU A 6 7.30 -0.88 -9.85
CA GLU A 6 8.00 -2.14 -9.53
C GLU A 6 7.66 -3.24 -10.54
N ILE A 7 6.37 -3.43 -10.87
CA ILE A 7 5.93 -4.40 -11.88
C ILE A 7 6.59 -4.09 -13.25
N LEU A 8 6.53 -2.83 -13.69
CA LEU A 8 7.14 -2.44 -14.98
C LEU A 8 8.65 -2.63 -14.98
N ARG A 9 9.34 -2.32 -13.87
CA ARG A 9 10.78 -2.54 -13.75
C ARG A 9 11.13 -4.02 -13.86
N GLU A 10 10.41 -4.89 -13.13
CA GLU A 10 10.63 -6.33 -13.18
C GLU A 10 10.29 -6.91 -14.57
N ALA A 11 9.26 -6.40 -15.23
CA ALA A 11 8.88 -6.84 -16.57
C ALA A 11 10.01 -6.65 -17.59
N HIS A 12 10.87 -5.64 -17.42
CA HIS A 12 12.01 -5.40 -18.33
C HIS A 12 13.05 -6.53 -18.36
N PHE A 13 13.03 -7.43 -17.38
CA PHE A 13 13.93 -8.60 -17.37
C PHE A 13 13.41 -9.77 -18.20
N TYR A 14 12.21 -9.63 -18.82
CA TYR A 14 11.55 -10.69 -19.59
C TYR A 14 11.25 -10.16 -21.00
N GLU A 15 11.94 -10.72 -22.02
CA GLU A 15 11.87 -10.22 -23.40
C GLU A 15 10.49 -10.40 -24.06
N ASP A 16 9.73 -11.43 -23.66
CA ASP A 16 8.45 -11.82 -24.25
C ASP A 16 7.25 -11.36 -23.39
N VAL A 17 7.41 -10.33 -22.55
CA VAL A 17 6.35 -9.84 -21.64
C VAL A 17 5.97 -8.42 -22.01
N GLU A 18 4.68 -8.23 -22.31
CA GLU A 18 4.05 -6.92 -22.44
C GLU A 18 3.11 -6.68 -21.26
N VAL A 19 3.16 -5.51 -20.64
CA VAL A 19 2.32 -5.14 -19.51
C VAL A 19 1.43 -3.97 -19.87
N ASP A 20 0.11 -4.21 -19.94
CA ASP A 20 -0.92 -3.16 -20.06
C ASP A 20 -1.40 -2.75 -18.68
N ILE A 21 -1.18 -1.50 -18.28
CA ILE A 21 -1.63 -0.96 -17.00
C ILE A 21 -2.80 0.00 -17.19
N ARG A 22 -3.94 -0.35 -16.57
CA ARG A 22 -5.13 0.49 -16.51
C ARG A 22 -5.36 1.01 -15.11
N THR A 23 -5.80 2.26 -15.00
CA THR A 23 -6.01 2.93 -13.71
C THR A 23 -7.40 3.55 -13.67
N ALA A 24 -8.24 3.06 -12.78
CA ALA A 24 -9.64 3.46 -12.66
C ALA A 24 -9.85 4.70 -11.76
N VAL A 25 -8.86 5.11 -10.98
CA VAL A 25 -8.88 6.31 -10.11
C VAL A 25 -10.12 6.33 -9.20
N ASP A 26 -10.21 5.36 -8.29
CA ASP A 26 -11.27 5.20 -7.29
C ASP A 26 -12.70 5.02 -7.86
N ASP A 27 -12.81 4.56 -9.12
CA ASP A 27 -14.06 4.28 -9.80
C ASP A 27 -14.22 2.77 -10.03
N ASN A 28 -15.13 2.14 -9.28
CA ASN A 28 -15.39 0.71 -9.35
C ASN A 28 -15.98 0.26 -10.69
N ASP A 29 -16.88 1.06 -11.29
CA ASP A 29 -17.52 0.73 -12.56
C ASP A 29 -16.49 0.77 -13.70
N ARG A 30 -15.62 1.77 -13.67
CA ARG A 30 -14.50 1.88 -14.60
C ARG A 30 -13.55 0.71 -14.43
N GLN A 31 -13.17 0.36 -13.19
CA GLN A 31 -12.28 -0.79 -12.95
C GLN A 31 -12.88 -2.09 -13.49
N ALA A 32 -14.16 -2.34 -13.21
CA ALA A 32 -14.85 -3.52 -13.72
C ALA A 32 -14.94 -3.53 -15.25
N LYS A 33 -15.12 -2.38 -15.89
CA LYS A 33 -15.10 -2.24 -17.34
C LYS A 33 -13.72 -2.53 -17.92
N ASP A 34 -12.66 -1.91 -17.35
CA ASP A 34 -11.27 -2.11 -17.80
C ASP A 34 -10.87 -3.60 -17.70
N ILE A 35 -11.27 -4.30 -16.63
CA ILE A 35 -11.02 -5.75 -16.48
C ILE A 35 -11.75 -6.54 -17.58
N ARG A 36 -13.02 -6.24 -17.88
CA ARG A 36 -13.74 -6.93 -18.96
C ARG A 36 -13.16 -6.69 -20.34
N GLU A 37 -12.63 -5.49 -20.58
CA GLU A 37 -11.93 -5.18 -21.82
C GLU A 37 -10.66 -6.01 -21.97
N LEU A 38 -9.83 -6.11 -20.91
CA LEU A 38 -8.65 -6.98 -20.89
C LEU A 38 -9.00 -8.47 -21.10
N ILE A 39 -10.10 -8.94 -20.47
CA ILE A 39 -10.62 -10.29 -20.72
C ILE A 39 -10.99 -10.50 -22.20
N ALA A 40 -11.63 -9.52 -22.84
CA ALA A 40 -12.03 -9.58 -24.25
C ALA A 40 -10.83 -9.48 -25.20
N GLU A 41 -9.80 -8.77 -24.84
CA GLU A 41 -8.52 -8.68 -25.57
C GLU A 41 -7.72 -9.98 -25.50
N GLY A 42 -8.03 -10.88 -24.55
CA GLY A 42 -7.42 -12.21 -24.46
C GLY A 42 -6.05 -12.18 -23.79
N VAL A 43 -5.90 -11.42 -22.70
CA VAL A 43 -4.66 -11.41 -21.91
C VAL A 43 -4.35 -12.78 -21.32
N ASP A 44 -3.07 -13.12 -21.24
CA ASP A 44 -2.62 -14.42 -20.71
C ASP A 44 -2.70 -14.49 -19.17
N LEU A 45 -2.69 -13.35 -18.47
CA LEU A 45 -2.80 -13.24 -17.02
C LEU A 45 -3.31 -11.85 -16.62
N LEU A 46 -4.11 -11.79 -15.56
CA LEU A 46 -4.56 -10.54 -14.96
C LEU A 46 -3.92 -10.33 -13.59
N ILE A 47 -3.48 -9.09 -13.32
CA ILE A 47 -3.09 -8.62 -11.99
C ILE A 47 -4.10 -7.57 -11.59
N VAL A 48 -4.83 -7.79 -10.49
CA VAL A 48 -5.91 -6.92 -10.05
C VAL A 48 -5.67 -6.43 -8.63
N ALA A 49 -5.57 -5.11 -8.46
CA ALA A 49 -5.65 -4.43 -7.16
C ALA A 49 -7.07 -3.87 -6.99
N PRO A 50 -8.00 -4.57 -6.30
CA PRO A 50 -9.39 -4.15 -6.22
C PRO A 50 -9.53 -2.79 -5.51
N ASN A 51 -10.32 -1.86 -6.07
CA ASN A 51 -10.64 -0.63 -5.36
C ASN A 51 -11.52 -0.92 -4.13
N GLU A 52 -12.61 -1.67 -4.33
CA GLU A 52 -13.45 -2.21 -3.27
C GLU A 52 -13.77 -3.69 -3.54
N ALA A 53 -13.86 -4.48 -2.46
CA ALA A 53 -14.04 -5.93 -2.61
C ALA A 53 -15.37 -6.30 -3.27
N THR A 54 -16.49 -5.74 -2.79
CA THR A 54 -17.85 -6.10 -3.23
C THR A 54 -18.07 -5.90 -4.74
N PRO A 55 -17.82 -4.71 -5.32
CA PRO A 55 -18.10 -4.48 -6.75
C PRO A 55 -17.10 -5.18 -7.69
N ILE A 56 -15.88 -5.47 -7.23
CA ILE A 56 -14.84 -6.03 -8.10
C ILE A 56 -14.79 -7.56 -8.04
N THR A 57 -15.26 -8.20 -6.98
CA THR A 57 -15.30 -9.67 -6.89
C THR A 57 -15.96 -10.33 -8.10
N PRO A 58 -17.15 -9.91 -8.60
CA PRO A 58 -17.81 -10.61 -9.71
C PRO A 58 -17.01 -10.61 -11.00
N VAL A 59 -16.32 -9.54 -11.34
CA VAL A 59 -15.54 -9.46 -12.59
C VAL A 59 -14.23 -10.24 -12.49
N VAL A 60 -13.63 -10.34 -11.30
CA VAL A 60 -12.47 -11.21 -11.05
C VAL A 60 -12.88 -12.68 -11.19
N GLU A 61 -14.03 -13.07 -10.62
CA GLU A 61 -14.58 -14.42 -10.82
C GLU A 61 -14.88 -14.72 -12.30
N GLU A 62 -15.36 -13.73 -13.06
CA GLU A 62 -15.57 -13.87 -14.51
C GLU A 62 -14.28 -14.24 -15.22
N ALA A 63 -13.18 -13.53 -14.97
CA ALA A 63 -11.86 -13.83 -15.54
C ALA A 63 -11.40 -15.26 -15.16
N TYR A 64 -11.45 -15.57 -13.86
CA TYR A 64 -11.04 -16.87 -13.34
C TYR A 64 -11.84 -18.04 -13.94
N ASN A 65 -13.17 -17.89 -14.04
CA ASN A 65 -14.05 -18.91 -14.62
C ASN A 65 -13.83 -19.10 -16.14
N ARG A 66 -13.28 -18.10 -16.82
CA ARG A 66 -12.85 -18.20 -18.24
C ARG A 66 -11.48 -18.85 -18.40
N GLY A 67 -10.82 -19.22 -17.30
CA GLY A 67 -9.50 -19.86 -17.30
C GLY A 67 -8.33 -18.89 -17.41
N ILE A 68 -8.57 -17.59 -17.29
CA ILE A 68 -7.49 -16.59 -17.22
C ILE A 68 -6.92 -16.60 -15.79
N PRO A 69 -5.62 -16.87 -15.60
CA PRO A 69 -5.00 -16.74 -14.28
C PRO A 69 -5.15 -15.33 -13.72
N VAL A 70 -5.54 -15.21 -12.45
CA VAL A 70 -5.69 -13.92 -11.79
C VAL A 70 -4.84 -13.86 -10.53
N ILE A 71 -3.96 -12.86 -10.47
CA ILE A 71 -3.25 -12.49 -9.24
C ILE A 71 -4.00 -11.31 -8.61
N VAL A 72 -4.53 -11.51 -7.42
CA VAL A 72 -5.11 -10.44 -6.62
C VAL A 72 -4.01 -9.83 -5.76
N VAL A 73 -3.88 -8.50 -5.76
CA VAL A 73 -2.81 -7.81 -5.04
C VAL A 73 -3.36 -6.74 -4.10
N ASP A 74 -2.63 -6.46 -3.02
CA ASP A 74 -2.95 -5.45 -2.01
C ASP A 74 -4.27 -5.76 -1.29
N ARG A 75 -5.39 -5.41 -1.88
CA ARG A 75 -6.74 -5.60 -1.34
C ARG A 75 -7.31 -6.95 -1.79
N LYS A 76 -8.01 -7.63 -0.88
CA LYS A 76 -8.67 -8.92 -1.18
C LYS A 76 -10.01 -8.71 -1.88
N ILE A 77 -10.49 -9.76 -2.53
CA ILE A 77 -11.87 -9.92 -3.00
C ILE A 77 -12.66 -10.79 -2.01
N LEU A 78 -13.99 -10.86 -2.16
CA LEU A 78 -14.89 -11.67 -1.30
C LEU A 78 -15.07 -13.10 -1.83
N SER A 79 -14.05 -13.64 -2.47
CA SER A 79 -14.09 -14.98 -3.11
C SER A 79 -12.70 -15.59 -3.07
N ASP A 80 -12.65 -16.93 -3.22
CA ASP A 80 -11.42 -17.69 -3.37
C ASP A 80 -11.09 -18.01 -4.85
N LYS A 81 -11.86 -17.45 -5.81
CA LYS A 81 -11.65 -17.61 -7.24
C LYS A 81 -10.57 -16.67 -7.76
N TYR A 82 -9.35 -16.94 -7.39
CA TYR A 82 -8.12 -16.33 -7.91
C TYR A 82 -7.01 -17.36 -7.93
N THR A 83 -6.01 -17.13 -8.75
CA THR A 83 -4.86 -18.04 -8.92
C THR A 83 -3.84 -17.82 -7.81
N ALA A 84 -3.50 -16.58 -7.52
CA ALA A 84 -2.61 -16.20 -6.43
C ALA A 84 -3.03 -14.88 -5.77
N TYR A 85 -2.60 -14.69 -4.51
CA TYR A 85 -2.71 -13.43 -3.78
C TYR A 85 -1.33 -12.97 -3.30
N VAL A 86 -1.05 -11.67 -3.45
CA VAL A 86 0.14 -11.03 -2.90
C VAL A 86 -0.28 -9.77 -2.14
N GLY A 87 0.01 -9.70 -0.86
CA GLY A 87 -0.32 -8.53 -0.04
C GLY A 87 0.16 -8.67 1.39
N ALA A 88 -0.19 -7.72 2.22
CA ALA A 88 0.13 -7.75 3.64
C ALA A 88 -1.05 -8.31 4.47
N ASP A 89 -0.74 -8.77 5.69
CA ASP A 89 -1.75 -9.07 6.69
C ASP A 89 -2.18 -7.77 7.39
N ASN A 90 -3.26 -7.17 6.90
CA ASN A 90 -3.75 -5.90 7.42
C ASN A 90 -4.29 -6.00 8.85
N TYR A 91 -4.77 -7.18 9.27
CA TYR A 91 -5.17 -7.40 10.65
C TYR A 91 -3.96 -7.37 11.59
N GLU A 92 -2.88 -8.08 11.25
CA GLU A 92 -1.65 -8.06 12.04
C GLU A 92 -0.96 -6.68 12.00
N ILE A 93 -1.06 -5.93 10.90
CA ILE A 93 -0.60 -4.52 10.87
C ILE A 93 -1.39 -3.67 11.86
N GLY A 94 -2.73 -3.72 11.83
CA GLY A 94 -3.57 -2.97 12.77
C GLY A 94 -3.29 -3.36 14.22
N LYS A 95 -3.09 -4.64 14.49
CA LYS A 95 -2.72 -5.15 15.81
C LYS A 95 -1.35 -4.61 16.27
N ALA A 96 -0.34 -4.63 15.40
CA ALA A 96 0.98 -4.06 15.68
C ALA A 96 0.92 -2.56 15.99
N VAL A 97 0.08 -1.80 15.27
CA VAL A 97 -0.19 -0.39 15.58
C VAL A 97 -0.80 -0.26 16.98
N GLY A 98 -1.80 -1.08 17.32
CA GLY A 98 -2.46 -1.02 18.63
C GLY A 98 -1.50 -1.37 19.79
N GLU A 99 -0.62 -2.35 19.59
CA GLU A 99 0.43 -2.71 20.56
C GLU A 99 1.45 -1.56 20.73
N TYR A 100 1.84 -0.92 19.63
CA TYR A 100 2.70 0.26 19.66
C TYR A 100 2.02 1.43 20.40
N VAL A 101 0.75 1.72 20.09
CA VAL A 101 -0.05 2.74 20.78
C VAL A 101 -0.12 2.48 22.27
N ALA A 102 -0.39 1.24 22.67
CA ALA A 102 -0.44 0.86 24.08
C ALA A 102 0.91 1.08 24.78
N ASN A 103 2.00 0.80 24.09
CA ASN A 103 3.34 1.01 24.63
C ASN A 103 3.67 2.51 24.81
N VAL A 104 3.47 3.33 23.79
CA VAL A 104 3.84 4.77 23.82
C VAL A 104 2.92 5.59 24.73
N LEU A 105 1.68 5.14 24.96
CA LEU A 105 0.73 5.72 25.90
C LEU A 105 0.78 5.08 27.29
N HIS A 106 1.69 4.13 27.52
CA HIS A 106 1.81 3.42 28.80
C HIS A 106 0.47 2.81 29.26
N GLY A 107 -0.34 2.32 28.32
CA GLY A 107 -1.60 1.63 28.56
C GLY A 107 -2.79 2.53 28.90
N GLN A 108 -2.70 3.85 28.76
CA GLN A 108 -3.80 4.79 29.05
C GLN A 108 -3.75 6.03 28.17
N GLY A 109 -4.92 6.51 27.70
CA GLY A 109 -5.04 7.72 26.91
C GLY A 109 -6.24 7.70 25.99
N ASP A 110 -6.51 8.85 25.39
CA ASP A 110 -7.60 9.11 24.47
C ASP A 110 -7.11 9.05 23.03
N VAL A 111 -7.65 8.13 22.26
CA VAL A 111 -7.21 7.87 20.89
C VAL A 111 -8.36 8.12 19.92
N VAL A 112 -8.07 8.69 18.77
CA VAL A 112 -8.99 8.76 17.62
C VAL A 112 -8.38 8.00 16.44
N GLU A 113 -9.23 7.36 15.64
CA GLU A 113 -8.84 6.66 14.43
C GLU A 113 -9.41 7.37 13.20
N ILE A 114 -8.57 7.58 12.18
CA ILE A 114 -8.99 8.01 10.84
C ILE A 114 -8.79 6.82 9.90
N SER A 115 -9.88 6.14 9.60
CA SER A 115 -9.90 4.92 8.80
C SER A 115 -9.74 5.20 7.30
N GLY A 116 -9.35 4.17 6.56
CA GLY A 116 -9.35 4.20 5.10
C GLY A 116 -10.76 4.14 4.50
N LEU A 117 -10.82 3.90 3.19
CA LEU A 117 -12.07 3.82 2.44
C LEU A 117 -12.97 2.70 2.99
N VAL A 118 -14.19 3.05 3.34
CA VAL A 118 -15.24 2.08 3.71
C VAL A 118 -15.46 1.12 2.55
N GLY A 119 -15.50 -0.18 2.83
CA GLY A 119 -15.63 -1.23 1.80
C GLY A 119 -14.31 -1.79 1.28
N SER A 120 -13.17 -1.19 1.62
CA SER A 120 -11.85 -1.79 1.35
C SER A 120 -11.43 -2.72 2.50
N THR A 121 -10.95 -3.91 2.14
CA THR A 121 -10.54 -4.93 3.13
C THR A 121 -9.43 -4.43 4.06
N PRO A 122 -8.38 -3.69 3.60
CA PRO A 122 -7.37 -3.16 4.51
C PRO A 122 -7.94 -2.25 5.61
N ALA A 123 -8.95 -1.42 5.29
CA ALA A 123 -9.52 -0.52 6.29
C ALA A 123 -10.24 -1.29 7.40
N VAL A 124 -10.99 -2.32 7.01
CA VAL A 124 -11.71 -3.18 7.96
C VAL A 124 -10.74 -3.98 8.83
N ASP A 125 -9.76 -4.64 8.20
CA ASP A 125 -8.82 -5.52 8.88
C ASP A 125 -7.90 -4.74 9.83
N ARG A 126 -7.38 -3.57 9.40
CA ARG A 126 -6.55 -2.69 10.24
C ARG A 126 -7.33 -2.20 11.47
N HIS A 127 -8.58 -1.78 11.27
CA HIS A 127 -9.45 -1.40 12.39
C HIS A 127 -9.66 -2.55 13.38
N GLN A 128 -10.01 -3.74 12.89
CA GLN A 128 -10.26 -4.91 13.75
C GLN A 128 -9.00 -5.31 14.53
N GLY A 129 -7.85 -5.35 13.89
CA GLY A 129 -6.56 -5.64 14.54
C GLY A 129 -6.22 -4.60 15.60
N PHE A 130 -6.38 -3.31 15.28
CA PHE A 130 -6.14 -2.20 16.20
C PHE A 130 -7.02 -2.29 17.45
N VAL A 131 -8.34 -2.40 17.26
CA VAL A 131 -9.30 -2.52 18.38
C VAL A 131 -9.01 -3.76 19.21
N LYS A 132 -8.67 -4.89 18.59
CA LYS A 132 -8.29 -6.11 19.30
C LYS A 132 -7.08 -5.90 20.22
N ALA A 133 -6.05 -5.21 19.73
CA ALA A 133 -4.84 -4.95 20.52
C ALA A 133 -5.13 -4.01 21.70
N ILE A 134 -5.76 -2.86 21.46
CA ILE A 134 -6.03 -1.87 22.52
C ILE A 134 -7.05 -2.38 23.54
N SER A 135 -7.92 -3.33 23.18
CA SER A 135 -8.89 -3.92 24.12
C SER A 135 -8.25 -4.62 25.33
N ALA A 136 -6.97 -4.97 25.26
CA ALA A 136 -6.20 -5.50 26.37
C ALA A 136 -5.79 -4.42 27.41
N TYR A 137 -5.99 -3.14 27.07
CA TYR A 137 -5.59 -1.99 27.88
C TYR A 137 -6.80 -1.10 28.20
N PRO A 138 -7.52 -1.36 29.32
CA PRO A 138 -8.76 -0.64 29.65
C PRO A 138 -8.59 0.86 29.87
N GLY A 139 -7.35 1.33 30.07
CA GLY A 139 -7.03 2.77 30.16
C GLY A 139 -6.98 3.48 28.81
N ILE A 140 -6.94 2.76 27.69
CA ILE A 140 -6.97 3.35 26.34
C ILE A 140 -8.42 3.43 25.89
N ARG A 141 -8.85 4.63 25.51
CA ARG A 141 -10.21 4.91 25.04
C ARG A 141 -10.20 5.30 23.56
N LEU A 142 -10.82 4.52 22.72
CA LEU A 142 -11.07 4.91 21.32
C LEU A 142 -12.30 5.84 21.29
N LEU A 143 -12.05 7.16 21.17
CA LEU A 143 -13.09 8.19 21.26
C LEU A 143 -13.97 8.24 20.01
N ALA A 144 -13.38 8.04 18.83
CA ALA A 144 -14.06 8.10 17.55
C ALA A 144 -13.28 7.38 16.46
N VAL A 145 -14.01 6.94 15.43
CA VAL A 145 -13.49 6.45 14.16
C VAL A 145 -14.13 7.27 13.05
N GLU A 146 -13.32 7.93 12.22
CA GLU A 146 -13.78 8.77 11.12
C GLU A 146 -13.25 8.27 9.78
N ASP A 147 -14.09 8.29 8.74
CA ASP A 147 -13.69 7.86 7.39
C ASP A 147 -12.87 8.95 6.67
N GLY A 148 -11.59 8.71 6.49
CA GLY A 148 -10.65 9.53 5.72
C GLY A 148 -10.53 9.13 4.25
N ALA A 149 -11.12 8.00 3.84
CA ALA A 149 -11.18 7.48 2.47
C ALA A 149 -9.81 7.44 1.75
N TRP A 150 -8.72 7.20 2.47
CA TRP A 150 -7.33 7.24 1.99
C TRP A 150 -6.85 8.64 1.55
N LEU A 151 -7.63 9.70 1.76
CA LEU A 151 -7.39 11.04 1.23
C LEU A 151 -6.89 11.99 2.33
N GLN A 152 -5.77 12.63 2.06
CA GLN A 152 -5.16 13.60 2.98
C GLN A 152 -6.10 14.76 3.34
N LEU A 153 -6.79 15.33 2.33
CA LEU A 153 -7.69 16.46 2.53
C LEU A 153 -8.88 16.06 3.41
N LYS A 154 -9.53 14.92 3.10
CA LYS A 154 -10.66 14.42 3.86
C LYS A 154 -10.28 14.10 5.32
N ALA A 155 -9.10 13.51 5.52
CA ALA A 155 -8.58 13.26 6.86
C ALA A 155 -8.37 14.56 7.65
N GLY A 156 -7.89 15.62 7.01
CA GLY A 156 -7.79 16.95 7.63
C GLY A 156 -9.15 17.51 8.05
N GLU A 157 -10.16 17.44 7.18
CA GLU A 157 -11.54 17.86 7.48
C GLU A 157 -12.15 17.06 8.64
N LYS A 158 -11.89 15.74 8.67
CA LYS A 158 -12.31 14.88 9.78
C LYS A 158 -11.59 15.23 11.07
N MET A 159 -10.31 15.54 11.00
CA MET A 159 -9.55 15.98 12.17
C MET A 159 -10.04 17.33 12.70
N ASP A 160 -10.38 18.32 11.87
CA ASP A 160 -11.00 19.59 12.31
C ASP A 160 -12.29 19.31 13.12
N THR A 161 -13.10 18.35 12.68
CA THR A 161 -14.31 17.90 13.40
C THR A 161 -13.97 17.26 14.74
N LEU A 162 -12.96 16.38 14.78
CA LEU A 162 -12.52 15.71 15.99
C LEU A 162 -11.95 16.71 17.02
N LEU A 163 -11.15 17.71 16.56
CA LEU A 163 -10.59 18.75 17.42
C LEU A 163 -11.66 19.62 18.06
N SER A 164 -12.73 19.94 17.33
CA SER A 164 -13.86 20.71 17.87
C SER A 164 -14.71 19.89 18.87
N ARG A 165 -14.74 18.59 18.73
CA ARG A 165 -15.55 17.65 19.51
C ARG A 165 -14.85 17.18 20.79
N PHE A 166 -13.52 17.04 20.74
CA PHE A 166 -12.71 16.52 21.83
C PHE A 166 -11.67 17.54 22.27
N PRO A 167 -11.77 18.09 23.49
CA PRO A 167 -10.79 19.06 24.00
C PRO A 167 -9.44 18.42 24.28
N HIS A 168 -9.39 17.09 24.44
CA HIS A 168 -8.19 16.32 24.68
C HIS A 168 -8.15 15.08 23.77
N ILE A 169 -7.01 14.87 23.12
CA ILE A 169 -6.67 13.69 22.31
C ILE A 169 -5.20 13.42 22.54
N ASP A 170 -4.83 12.25 22.99
CA ASP A 170 -3.43 11.86 23.23
C ASP A 170 -2.77 11.34 21.94
N LEU A 171 -3.56 10.67 21.07
CA LEU A 171 -3.01 10.06 19.87
C LEU A 171 -4.03 9.97 18.75
N VAL A 172 -3.56 10.25 17.53
CA VAL A 172 -4.27 10.08 16.26
C VAL A 172 -3.64 8.91 15.51
N TYR A 173 -4.40 7.84 15.32
CA TYR A 173 -4.06 6.77 14.42
C TYR A 173 -4.75 6.99 13.07
N ALA A 174 -4.01 7.22 12.02
CA ALA A 174 -4.51 7.25 10.66
C ALA A 174 -4.03 6.02 9.89
N GLN A 175 -4.92 5.37 9.16
CA GLN A 175 -4.62 4.10 8.49
C GLN A 175 -3.71 4.24 7.25
N ASN A 176 -3.26 5.46 6.92
CA ASN A 176 -2.11 5.69 6.03
C ASN A 176 -1.40 7.02 6.36
N ASP A 177 -0.16 7.19 5.85
CA ASP A 177 0.68 8.35 6.11
C ASP A 177 0.11 9.66 5.56
N ARG A 178 -0.58 9.60 4.42
CA ARG A 178 -1.20 10.79 3.82
C ARG A 178 -2.33 11.32 4.70
N MET A 179 -3.16 10.44 5.25
CA MET A 179 -4.21 10.82 6.19
C MET A 179 -3.60 11.32 7.51
N ALA A 180 -2.55 10.67 8.00
CA ALA A 180 -1.81 11.14 9.19
C ALA A 180 -1.27 12.55 9.00
N ALA A 181 -0.66 12.84 7.84
CA ALA A 181 -0.19 14.18 7.49
C ALA A 181 -1.33 15.21 7.39
N GLY A 182 -2.49 14.80 6.88
CA GLY A 182 -3.69 15.65 6.85
C GLY A 182 -4.20 15.99 8.26
N ALA A 183 -4.23 15.00 9.14
CA ALA A 183 -4.62 15.17 10.54
C ALA A 183 -3.62 16.05 11.30
N TYR A 184 -2.31 15.82 11.12
CA TYR A 184 -1.27 16.67 11.70
C TYR A 184 -1.41 18.12 11.26
N ALA A 185 -1.60 18.36 9.96
CA ALA A 185 -1.78 19.72 9.43
C ALA A 185 -3.02 20.43 10.00
N ALA A 186 -4.12 19.69 10.24
CA ALA A 186 -5.31 20.22 10.89
C ALA A 186 -5.02 20.61 12.35
N ALA A 187 -4.38 19.73 13.11
CA ALA A 187 -3.98 20.02 14.49
C ALA A 187 -3.03 21.20 14.59
N ALA A 188 -2.08 21.32 13.64
CA ALA A 188 -1.14 22.44 13.58
C ALA A 188 -1.82 23.79 13.31
N ARG A 189 -2.91 23.82 12.51
CA ARG A 189 -3.70 25.05 12.33
C ARG A 189 -4.34 25.56 13.63
N GLU A 190 -4.69 24.63 14.52
CA GLU A 190 -5.26 24.93 15.84
C GLU A 190 -4.18 25.09 16.94
N GLY A 191 -2.88 24.91 16.61
CA GLY A 191 -1.77 24.94 17.55
C GLY A 191 -1.74 23.79 18.55
N ARG A 192 -2.37 22.66 18.20
CA ARG A 192 -2.56 21.48 19.07
C ARG A 192 -1.70 20.28 18.65
N GLU A 193 -0.87 20.40 17.62
CA GLU A 193 -0.07 19.30 17.08
C GLU A 193 0.95 18.74 18.09
N LYS A 194 1.33 19.55 19.08
CA LYS A 194 2.28 19.15 20.12
C LYS A 194 1.63 18.44 21.32
N ASP A 195 0.32 18.53 21.42
CA ASP A 195 -0.45 17.96 22.51
C ASP A 195 -0.79 16.48 22.25
N MET A 196 -0.53 15.99 21.05
CA MET A 196 -0.90 14.65 20.61
C MET A 196 0.17 14.00 19.73
N ARG A 197 0.12 12.67 19.64
CA ARG A 197 0.96 11.86 18.77
C ARG A 197 0.23 11.52 17.48
N PHE A 198 0.99 11.29 16.41
CA PHE A 198 0.43 10.91 15.10
C PHE A 198 1.12 9.65 14.58
N ILE A 199 0.32 8.65 14.18
CA ILE A 199 0.80 7.40 13.62
C ILE A 199 0.15 7.18 12.26
N GLY A 200 0.98 6.76 11.28
CA GLY A 200 0.56 6.39 9.93
C GLY A 200 0.88 4.94 9.58
N ILE A 201 0.60 4.59 8.35
CA ILE A 201 1.00 3.35 7.68
C ILE A 201 1.38 3.72 6.26
N ASP A 202 2.34 3.09 5.68
CA ASP A 202 2.91 2.98 4.35
C ASP A 202 4.43 2.99 4.44
N ALA A 203 5.02 3.87 5.25
CA ALA A 203 6.47 4.07 5.45
C ALA A 203 7.23 4.26 4.11
N LEU A 204 6.62 4.97 3.16
CA LEU A 204 7.31 5.31 1.92
C LEU A 204 8.36 6.38 2.19
N SER A 205 9.48 6.30 1.45
CA SER A 205 10.53 7.33 1.46
C SER A 205 10.36 8.29 0.28
N GLY A 206 10.75 9.54 0.47
CA GLY A 206 10.65 10.62 -0.51
C GLY A 206 9.96 11.85 0.07
N LYS A 207 10.13 13.00 -0.59
CA LYS A 207 9.54 14.25 -0.14
C LYS A 207 8.04 14.07 0.12
N ASP A 208 7.60 14.48 1.30
CA ASP A 208 6.21 14.45 1.77
C ASP A 208 5.64 13.05 2.10
N TYR A 209 6.48 11.99 2.13
CA TYR A 209 6.08 10.65 2.55
C TYR A 209 6.39 10.36 4.04
N GLY A 210 5.89 9.22 4.53
CA GLY A 210 5.87 8.89 5.95
C GLY A 210 7.22 8.89 6.64
N VAL A 211 8.26 8.34 6.01
CA VAL A 211 9.61 8.30 6.61
C VAL A 211 10.15 9.72 6.85
N GLU A 212 9.99 10.63 5.89
CA GLU A 212 10.39 12.02 6.03
C GLU A 212 9.54 12.76 7.07
N LYS A 213 8.27 12.42 7.21
CA LYS A 213 7.37 12.96 8.24
C LYS A 213 7.80 12.53 9.65
N VAL A 214 8.24 11.29 9.81
CA VAL A 214 8.84 10.81 11.08
C VAL A 214 10.14 11.56 11.38
N LEU A 215 11.01 11.72 10.40
CA LEU A 215 12.26 12.47 10.55
C LEU A 215 12.03 13.96 10.88
N ALA A 216 10.97 14.55 10.34
CA ALA A 216 10.57 15.93 10.63
C ALA A 216 9.88 16.09 11.99
N GLY A 217 9.47 14.99 12.63
CA GLY A 217 8.72 14.98 13.89
C GLY A 217 7.24 15.36 13.72
N GLU A 218 6.71 15.24 12.51
CA GLU A 218 5.28 15.39 12.22
C GLU A 218 4.51 14.11 12.56
N LEU A 219 5.15 12.94 12.36
CA LEU A 219 4.65 11.63 12.80
C LEU A 219 5.58 11.07 13.88
N ASP A 220 5.01 10.40 14.86
CA ASP A 220 5.77 9.61 15.85
C ASP A 220 6.26 8.30 15.26
N ALA A 221 5.43 7.66 14.46
CA ALA A 221 5.75 6.43 13.76
C ALA A 221 4.90 6.23 12.50
N THR A 222 5.42 5.40 11.61
CA THR A 222 4.67 4.79 10.51
C THR A 222 4.99 3.30 10.44
N PHE A 223 4.15 2.50 9.79
CA PHE A 223 4.35 1.07 9.63
C PHE A 223 4.56 0.73 8.16
N ILE A 224 5.53 -0.12 7.86
CA ILE A 224 5.80 -0.53 6.48
C ILE A 224 4.57 -1.24 5.92
N TYR A 225 4.07 -0.75 4.78
CA TYR A 225 3.15 -1.46 3.91
C TYR A 225 3.87 -1.83 2.62
N PRO A 226 4.27 -3.09 2.45
CA PRO A 226 5.05 -3.50 1.29
C PRO A 226 4.18 -3.51 0.04
N THR A 227 4.67 -2.93 -1.04
CA THR A 227 3.97 -2.87 -2.34
C THR A 227 4.01 -4.20 -3.08
N GLY A 228 5.12 -4.94 -3.01
CA GLY A 228 5.27 -6.29 -3.52
C GLY A 228 5.20 -6.45 -5.03
N GLY A 229 5.37 -5.38 -5.81
CA GLY A 229 5.27 -5.44 -7.27
C GLY A 229 6.30 -6.36 -7.92
N ASP A 230 7.50 -6.46 -7.37
CA ASP A 230 8.54 -7.41 -7.76
C ASP A 230 8.08 -8.87 -7.52
N ARG A 231 7.51 -9.14 -6.35
CA ARG A 231 7.01 -10.46 -6.01
C ARG A 231 5.82 -10.87 -6.87
N VAL A 232 4.94 -9.92 -7.20
CA VAL A 232 3.83 -10.11 -8.13
C VAL A 232 4.33 -10.57 -9.50
N MET A 233 5.35 -9.89 -10.04
CA MET A 233 5.93 -10.26 -11.33
C MET A 233 6.59 -11.64 -11.32
N GLN A 234 7.33 -11.99 -10.26
CA GLN A 234 7.90 -13.33 -10.12
C GLN A 234 6.82 -14.41 -10.17
N ILE A 235 5.73 -14.24 -9.41
CA ILE A 235 4.60 -15.18 -9.40
C ILE A 235 3.89 -15.22 -10.76
N ALA A 236 3.71 -14.08 -11.43
CA ALA A 236 3.14 -14.03 -12.77
C ALA A 236 3.95 -14.86 -13.75
N MET A 237 5.29 -14.72 -13.72
CA MET A 237 6.18 -15.51 -14.58
C MET A 237 6.21 -16.99 -14.22
N ASP A 238 6.07 -17.35 -12.94
CA ASP A 238 5.96 -18.75 -12.53
C ASP A 238 4.66 -19.36 -13.05
N ILE A 239 3.53 -18.65 -12.98
CA ILE A 239 2.24 -19.09 -13.53
C ILE A 239 2.32 -19.27 -15.04
N LEU A 240 2.80 -18.27 -15.79
CA LEU A 240 2.89 -18.31 -17.26
C LEU A 240 3.83 -19.42 -17.74
N ASN A 241 4.91 -19.68 -17.01
CA ASN A 241 5.86 -20.75 -17.33
C ASN A 241 5.50 -22.10 -16.70
N LYS A 242 4.31 -22.24 -16.08
CA LYS A 242 3.82 -23.47 -15.44
C LYS A 242 4.79 -24.02 -14.39
N ARG A 243 5.43 -23.15 -13.65
CA ARG A 243 6.29 -23.48 -12.51
C ARG A 243 5.47 -23.43 -11.22
N ASP A 244 5.99 -24.03 -10.16
CA ASP A 244 5.39 -23.99 -8.84
C ASP A 244 5.43 -22.57 -8.26
N PHE A 245 4.33 -22.13 -7.66
CA PHE A 245 4.19 -20.83 -7.00
C PHE A 245 3.32 -20.94 -5.74
N PRO A 246 3.53 -20.07 -4.74
CA PRO A 246 2.64 -20.01 -3.59
C PRO A 246 1.31 -19.36 -3.96
N ARG A 247 0.21 -19.96 -3.55
CA ARG A 247 -1.14 -19.39 -3.76
C ARG A 247 -1.33 -18.08 -2.98
N GLU A 248 -0.74 -17.99 -1.79
CA GLU A 248 -0.76 -16.77 -0.97
C GLU A 248 0.66 -16.38 -0.59
N THR A 249 0.98 -15.12 -0.79
CA THR A 249 2.24 -14.50 -0.36
C THR A 249 1.92 -13.33 0.54
N ILE A 250 2.17 -13.50 1.84
CA ILE A 250 1.96 -12.45 2.84
C ILE A 250 3.29 -11.74 3.08
N LEU A 251 3.30 -10.46 2.82
CA LEU A 251 4.47 -9.60 2.98
C LEU A 251 4.51 -9.03 4.40
N GLY A 252 5.70 -8.99 4.97
CA GLY A 252 5.90 -8.55 6.35
C GLY A 252 5.77 -7.04 6.55
N THR A 253 5.50 -6.63 7.78
CA THR A 253 5.50 -5.24 8.23
C THR A 253 6.50 -5.02 9.36
N SER A 254 6.91 -3.77 9.56
CA SER A 254 7.62 -3.34 10.77
C SER A 254 7.37 -1.85 11.02
N VAL A 255 7.57 -1.43 12.28
CA VAL A 255 7.47 -0.03 12.64
C VAL A 255 8.69 0.76 12.17
N VAL A 256 8.44 1.97 11.69
CA VAL A 256 9.45 3.00 11.40
C VAL A 256 9.15 4.20 12.30
N ASP A 257 10.04 4.44 13.25
CA ASP A 257 10.00 5.55 14.20
C ASP A 257 11.30 6.36 14.19
N ARG A 258 11.50 7.25 15.14
CA ARG A 258 12.69 8.10 15.19
C ARG A 258 14.00 7.34 15.29
N ASP A 259 13.98 6.13 15.86
CA ASP A 259 15.20 5.36 16.09
C ASP A 259 15.72 4.72 14.80
N ASN A 260 14.84 4.40 13.85
CA ASN A 260 15.20 3.68 12.63
C ASN A 260 14.86 4.40 11.30
N ALA A 261 14.09 5.49 11.32
CA ALA A 261 13.67 6.21 10.10
C ALA A 261 14.85 6.67 9.22
N LEU A 262 15.96 7.10 9.82
CA LEU A 262 17.15 7.50 9.05
C LEU A 262 17.76 6.29 8.31
N ILE A 263 17.83 5.15 8.96
CA ILE A 263 18.34 3.90 8.35
C ILE A 263 17.43 3.50 7.19
N MET A 264 16.11 3.51 7.39
CA MET A 264 15.13 3.20 6.36
C MET A 264 15.28 4.14 5.14
N LYS A 265 15.40 5.45 5.38
CA LYS A 265 15.64 6.43 4.31
C LYS A 265 16.92 6.14 3.52
N MET A 266 18.01 5.84 4.22
CA MET A 266 19.29 5.52 3.57
C MET A 266 19.22 4.25 2.75
N GLN A 267 18.58 3.20 3.25
CA GLN A 267 18.38 1.94 2.53
C GLN A 267 17.56 2.15 1.25
N THR A 268 16.45 2.87 1.34
CA THR A 268 15.59 3.17 0.17
C THR A 268 16.33 4.02 -0.86
N ALA A 269 17.10 5.03 -0.44
CA ALA A 269 17.90 5.85 -1.34
C ALA A 269 19.01 5.04 -2.04
N HIS A 270 19.61 4.08 -1.33
CA HIS A 270 20.61 3.18 -1.90
C HIS A 270 20.02 2.25 -2.96
N ILE A 271 18.86 1.66 -2.68
CA ILE A 271 18.11 0.83 -3.64
C ILE A 271 17.79 1.65 -4.89
N GLY A 272 17.22 2.84 -4.76
CA GLY A 272 16.92 3.73 -5.89
C GLY A 272 18.15 4.10 -6.71
N THR A 273 19.31 4.24 -6.09
CA THR A 273 20.59 4.47 -6.80
C THR A 273 21.03 3.25 -7.60
N LEU A 274 20.85 2.05 -7.05
CA LEU A 274 21.16 0.80 -7.74
C LEU A 274 20.21 0.58 -8.91
N ASP A 275 18.93 0.81 -8.73
CA ASP A 275 17.91 0.74 -9.78
C ASP A 275 18.27 1.65 -10.97
N GLY A 276 18.60 2.91 -10.73
CA GLY A 276 19.02 3.85 -11.78
C GLY A 276 20.29 3.42 -12.51
N LYS A 277 21.22 2.73 -11.83
CA LYS A 277 22.41 2.16 -12.48
C LYS A 277 22.04 0.96 -13.36
N ILE A 278 21.12 0.11 -12.92
CA ILE A 278 20.63 -1.03 -13.69
C ILE A 278 19.92 -0.56 -14.95
N GLU A 279 19.04 0.42 -14.86
CA GLU A 279 18.37 1.02 -16.03
C GLU A 279 19.36 1.60 -17.03
N THR A 280 20.39 2.31 -16.53
CA THR A 280 21.44 2.87 -17.37
C THR A 280 22.23 1.78 -18.09
N LEU A 281 22.55 0.68 -17.42
CA LEU A 281 23.29 -0.45 -18.01
C LEU A 281 22.42 -1.17 -19.04
N ASN A 282 21.16 -1.43 -18.75
CA ASN A 282 20.22 -2.04 -19.70
C ASN A 282 20.04 -1.19 -20.95
N GLY A 283 19.91 0.13 -20.79
CA GLY A 283 19.87 1.05 -21.94
C GLY A 283 21.12 0.95 -22.84
N LYS A 284 22.32 0.84 -22.24
CA LYS A 284 23.57 0.65 -23.00
C LYS A 284 23.64 -0.71 -23.69
N ILE A 285 23.19 -1.77 -23.03
CA ILE A 285 23.14 -3.12 -23.60
C ILE A 285 22.21 -3.13 -24.81
N ASN A 286 21.01 -2.59 -24.69
CA ASN A 286 20.04 -2.51 -25.80
C ASN A 286 20.57 -1.70 -26.99
N GLN A 287 21.27 -0.57 -26.73
CA GLN A 287 21.93 0.20 -27.80
C GLN A 287 23.02 -0.63 -28.50
N TYR A 288 23.79 -1.38 -27.74
CA TYR A 288 24.83 -2.26 -28.29
C TYR A 288 24.23 -3.37 -29.15
N LEU A 289 23.20 -4.07 -28.66
CA LEU A 289 22.50 -5.13 -29.40
C LEU A 289 21.87 -4.60 -30.68
N ALA A 290 21.20 -3.44 -30.62
CA ALA A 290 20.63 -2.79 -31.81
C ALA A 290 21.71 -2.37 -32.82
N SER A 291 22.90 -2.00 -32.37
CA SER A 291 24.03 -1.69 -33.27
C SER A 291 24.61 -2.93 -33.91
N TYR A 292 24.67 -4.02 -33.16
CA TYR A 292 25.15 -5.33 -33.64
C TYR A 292 24.21 -5.91 -34.70
N ALA A 293 22.91 -5.93 -34.45
CA ALA A 293 21.90 -6.38 -35.42
C ALA A 293 22.00 -5.62 -36.75
N ARG A 294 22.10 -4.27 -36.71
CA ARG A 294 22.29 -3.46 -37.91
C ARG A 294 23.61 -3.74 -38.62
N SER A 295 24.62 -4.24 -37.95
CA SER A 295 25.90 -4.59 -38.59
C SER A 295 25.83 -5.94 -39.31
N GLU A 296 25.01 -6.85 -38.84
CA GLU A 296 24.75 -8.17 -39.45
C GLU A 296 23.93 -8.02 -40.74
N GLU A 297 22.88 -7.16 -40.70
CA GLU A 297 22.04 -6.88 -41.86
C GLU A 297 22.81 -6.22 -43.05
N ARG A 298 24.00 -5.65 -42.79
CA ARG A 298 24.85 -5.02 -43.82
C ARG A 298 25.93 -5.95 -44.39
N ARG A 299 26.02 -7.18 -43.91
CA ARG A 299 26.92 -8.24 -44.40
C ARG A 299 26.18 -9.21 -45.29
#